data_4482b082b7810fb74e788031bcba749b
#
_entry.id   4482b082b7810fb74e788031bcba749b
#
_cell.length_a   1.000
_cell.length_b   1.000
_cell.length_c   1.000
_cell.angle_alpha   90.00
_cell.angle_beta   90.00
_cell.angle_gamma   90.00
#
_symmetry.space_group_name_H-M   'P 1'
#
loop_
_entity.id
_entity.type
_entity.pdbx_description
1 polymer ?
#
loop_
_entity_poly.entity_id
_entity_poly.type
_entity_poly.pdbx_seq_one_letter_code
_entity_poly.pdbx_strand_id
1 'polypeptide(L)' 'LTAAFVEGVALFAVIAGLLAVLKA' A
#
# COMPACT_ATOMS: atom_id res chain seq x y z
N LEU A 1 -17.18 -2.49 5.41
CA LEU A 1 -16.65 -3.73 5.95
C LEU A 1 -15.13 -3.76 5.85
N THR A 2 -14.47 -4.14 6.92
CA THR A 2 -13.04 -4.34 6.91
C THR A 2 -12.75 -5.82 6.74
N ALA A 3 -11.70 -6.12 5.99
CA ALA A 3 -11.24 -7.48 5.79
C ALA A 3 -9.73 -7.47 5.62
N ALA A 4 -9.09 -8.57 6.00
CA ALA A 4 -7.64 -8.67 5.90
C ALA A 4 -7.16 -8.48 4.46
N PHE A 5 -7.91 -8.97 3.51
CA PHE A 5 -7.57 -8.81 2.09
C PHE A 5 -7.53 -7.34 1.69
N VAL A 6 -8.56 -6.59 2.08
CA VAL A 6 -8.66 -5.17 1.74
C VAL A 6 -7.56 -4.38 2.44
N GLU A 7 -7.34 -4.65 3.71
CA GLU A 7 -6.29 -3.97 4.47
C GLU A 7 -4.92 -4.27 3.90
N GLY A 8 -4.68 -5.51 3.49
CA GLY A 8 -3.40 -5.88 2.91
C GLY A 8 -3.12 -5.16 1.60
N VAL A 9 -4.12 -5.08 0.73
CA VAL A 9 -3.98 -4.35 -0.53
C VAL A 9 -3.71 -2.88 -0.28
N ALA A 10 -4.42 -2.27 0.65
CA ALA A 10 -4.22 -0.87 1.01
C ALA A 10 -2.82 -0.63 1.56
N LEU A 11 -2.32 -1.52 2.39
CA LEU A 11 -0.97 -1.42 2.94
C LEU A 11 0.08 -1.45 1.83
N PHE A 12 -0.05 -2.38 0.91
CA PHE A 12 0.91 -2.49 -0.19
C PHE A 12 0.85 -1.27 -1.11
N ALA A 13 -0.33 -0.71 -1.33
CA ALA A 13 -0.46 0.49 -2.16
C ALA A 13 0.28 1.67 -1.52
N VAL A 14 0.20 1.83 -0.21
CA VAL A 14 0.91 2.89 0.49
C VAL A 14 2.42 2.70 0.37
N ILE A 15 2.89 1.47 0.57
CA ILE A 15 4.31 1.17 0.48
C ILE A 15 4.83 1.42 -0.94
N ALA A 16 4.09 0.98 -1.96
CA ALA A 16 4.47 1.20 -3.34
C ALA A 16 4.57 2.68 -3.68
N GLY A 17 3.63 3.48 -3.17
CA GLY A 17 3.66 4.92 -3.38
C GLY A 17 4.90 5.56 -2.76
N LEU A 18 5.24 5.17 -1.53
CA LEU A 18 6.42 5.69 -0.86
C LEU A 18 7.70 5.30 -1.59
N LEU A 19 7.80 4.06 -2.04
CA LEU A 19 8.98 3.62 -2.77
C LEU A 19 9.13 4.38 -4.08
N ALA A 20 8.04 4.66 -4.77
CA ALA A 20 8.09 5.43 -6.01
C ALA A 20 8.66 6.83 -5.77
N VAL A 21 8.24 7.47 -4.70
CA VAL A 21 8.76 8.81 -4.35
C VAL A 21 10.24 8.75 -4.01
N LEU A 22 10.65 7.77 -3.22
CA LEU A 22 12.04 7.66 -2.78
C LEU A 22 13.00 7.31 -3.91
N LYS A 23 12.50 6.62 -4.93
CA LYS A 23 13.33 6.20 -6.06
C LYS A 23 13.26 7.14 -7.25
N ALA A 24 12.41 8.15 -7.17
CA ALA A 24 12.23 9.11 -8.26
C ALA A 24 13.45 10.03 -8.41
#